data_a8c90cf7c1a61284a39d490c7b633cf0
#
_entry.id   a8c90cf7c1a61284a39d490c7b633cf0
#
_cell.length_a   1.000
_cell.length_b   1.000
_cell.length_c   1.000
_cell.angle_alpha   90.00
_cell.angle_beta   90.00
_cell.angle_gamma   90.00
#
_symmetry.space_group_name_H-M   'P 1'
#
loop_
_entity.id
_entity.type
_entity.pdbx_description
1 polymer ?
#
loop_
_entity_poly.entity_id
_entity_poly.type
_entity_poly.pdbx_seq_one_letter_code
_entity_poly.pdbx_strand_id
1 'polypeptide(L)'
;MNTNRRLAATFCLPLALLITTATIADEPFRPEAGKFPPLEKSHAYRGELVFVDHANRRGSIRVEGTGKFYRNDPHPFALLPYGIVRYHGAPADLRDIPLGTMMHVLAFLPPDPKTSSVPVLPVDSKSKDAGHYRGTGIFPAENHILLLEDEPSHCLRERLVWNLHEVELKNGEGTIAATRAPKEGGNAKPAEDVMTFDFATRIWRGSERISVARMIAEEAWPASGKKCLGGQPVLLGVTWKPAPGDGLSGAFTRLHISDIWLDDAAIEQAALFQAEAHKVFIRSRWMPAWVDAVEYGKFGRATVTATLFGGMDASLYADFQKGVQAQINGAENTLKHAGGHYGPGHIASNGQITTITKADGKIPLGSSGIQIQFETDLIIEGIRPTRVIRVRPESWPKRQIPREEYVNDSLEERFPTPAIFPKY
;
A
#
# COMPACT_ATOMS: atom_id res chain seq x y z
N MET A 1 51.75 25.20 77.13
CA MET A 1 52.17 25.65 75.80
C MET A 1 51.47 24.80 74.80
N ASN A 2 50.41 25.34 74.20
CA ASN A 2 49.51 24.66 73.31
C ASN A 2 49.89 25.00 71.83
N THR A 3 50.15 24.01 71.03
CA THR A 3 50.36 24.18 69.61
C THR A 3 49.21 23.51 68.89
N ASN A 4 48.32 24.32 68.33
CA ASN A 4 47.23 23.95 67.47
C ASN A 4 47.77 23.60 66.04
N ARG A 5 47.62 22.38 65.61
CA ARG A 5 47.75 22.01 64.20
C ARG A 5 46.38 22.00 63.49
N ARG A 6 46.19 22.94 62.61
CA ARG A 6 45.04 22.96 61.68
C ARG A 6 45.29 21.96 60.50
N LEU A 7 44.43 20.96 60.38
CA LEU A 7 44.35 20.12 59.22
C LEU A 7 43.51 20.83 58.16
N ALA A 8 44.11 21.08 56.99
CA ALA A 8 43.39 21.52 55.77
C ALA A 8 42.89 20.29 55.07
N ALA A 9 41.57 20.15 54.98
CA ALA A 9 40.92 19.11 54.17
C ALA A 9 40.73 19.63 52.72
N THR A 10 41.47 19.04 51.81
CA THR A 10 41.34 19.29 50.38
C THR A 10 40.16 18.49 49.86
N PHE A 11 39.07 19.14 49.48
CA PHE A 11 37.92 18.54 48.82
C PHE A 11 38.26 18.40 47.34
N CYS A 12 38.52 17.19 46.85
CA CYS A 12 38.51 16.85 45.45
C CYS A 12 37.07 16.58 45.01
N LEU A 13 36.47 17.50 44.25
CA LEU A 13 35.23 17.27 43.55
C LEU A 13 35.52 16.41 42.30
N PRO A 14 34.88 15.25 42.12
CA PRO A 14 34.95 14.56 40.84
C PRO A 14 34.08 15.29 39.84
N LEU A 15 34.70 15.83 38.80
CA LEU A 15 34.03 16.38 37.61
C LEU A 15 33.45 15.19 36.83
N ALA A 16 32.17 14.90 37.05
CA ALA A 16 31.42 13.92 36.27
C ALA A 16 31.22 14.49 34.86
N LEU A 17 32.00 14.01 33.90
CA LEU A 17 31.80 14.29 32.48
C LEU A 17 30.48 13.59 32.06
N LEU A 18 29.40 14.36 31.98
CA LEU A 18 28.16 13.94 31.32
C LEU A 18 28.43 13.84 29.82
N ILE A 19 28.83 12.65 29.36
CA ILE A 19 28.80 12.33 27.96
C ILE A 19 27.32 12.21 27.55
N THR A 20 26.75 13.29 27.08
CA THR A 20 25.50 13.25 26.33
C THR A 20 25.78 12.50 25.04
N THR A 21 25.45 11.22 25.00
CA THR A 21 25.34 10.48 23.76
C THR A 21 24.21 11.16 22.98
N ALA A 22 24.55 12.05 22.07
CA ALA A 22 23.64 12.48 21.05
C ALA A 22 23.19 11.19 20.32
N THR A 23 21.96 10.79 20.51
CA THR A 23 21.32 9.79 19.65
C THR A 23 21.32 10.40 18.26
N ILE A 24 22.28 9.98 17.43
CA ILE A 24 22.25 10.21 16.01
C ILE A 24 20.92 9.58 15.57
N ALA A 25 19.94 10.41 15.21
CA ALA A 25 18.73 9.90 14.62
C ALA A 25 19.15 9.08 13.41
N ASP A 26 18.84 7.79 13.42
CA ASP A 26 19.15 6.88 12.33
C ASP A 26 18.60 7.50 11.04
N GLU A 27 19.46 7.65 10.02
CA GLU A 27 18.98 8.14 8.71
C GLU A 27 17.84 7.24 8.23
N PRO A 28 16.76 7.83 7.66
CA PRO A 28 15.65 7.04 7.15
C PRO A 28 16.16 6.02 6.13
N PHE A 29 15.69 4.78 6.26
CA PHE A 29 16.05 3.72 5.34
C PHE A 29 15.60 4.08 3.92
N ARG A 30 16.49 3.96 2.95
CA ARG A 30 16.23 4.22 1.53
C ARG A 30 16.18 2.91 0.77
N PRO A 31 15.04 2.59 0.13
CA PRO A 31 15.01 1.48 -0.81
C PRO A 31 16.00 1.69 -1.95
N GLU A 32 16.70 0.65 -2.35
CA GLU A 32 17.70 0.67 -3.42
C GLU A 32 17.19 -0.07 -4.66
N ALA A 33 17.55 0.41 -5.84
CA ALA A 33 17.24 -0.26 -7.10
C ALA A 33 17.88 -1.66 -7.15
N GLY A 34 17.10 -2.65 -7.60
CA GLY A 34 17.55 -4.05 -7.68
C GLY A 34 17.51 -4.82 -6.35
N LYS A 35 16.97 -4.21 -5.28
CA LYS A 35 16.83 -4.87 -3.97
C LYS A 35 15.42 -4.74 -3.44
N PHE A 36 14.92 -5.81 -2.83
CA PHE A 36 13.69 -5.76 -2.05
C PHE A 36 14.01 -5.34 -0.62
N PRO A 37 13.36 -4.29 -0.09
CA PRO A 37 13.70 -3.75 1.21
C PRO A 37 13.21 -4.64 2.35
N PRO A 38 13.88 -4.61 3.49
CA PRO A 38 13.44 -5.31 4.69
C PRO A 38 12.17 -4.68 5.25
N LEU A 39 11.17 -5.51 5.55
CA LEU A 39 9.86 -5.06 6.01
C LEU A 39 9.92 -4.29 7.34
N GLU A 40 10.83 -4.69 8.23
CA GLU A 40 11.05 -4.08 9.54
C GLU A 40 11.54 -2.62 9.49
N LYS A 41 11.98 -2.16 8.33
CA LYS A 41 12.35 -0.76 8.10
C LYS A 41 11.20 0.08 7.54
N SER A 42 10.05 -0.53 7.28
CA SER A 42 8.85 0.19 6.85
C SER A 42 8.11 0.79 8.04
N HIS A 43 7.35 1.85 7.75
CA HIS A 43 6.47 2.50 8.70
C HIS A 43 5.02 2.19 8.34
N ALA A 44 4.23 1.83 9.35
CA ALA A 44 2.81 1.55 9.19
C ALA A 44 1.98 2.78 9.55
N TYR A 45 1.00 3.11 8.71
CA TYR A 45 -0.04 4.09 9.02
C TYR A 45 -1.34 3.76 8.28
N ARG A 46 -2.41 4.47 8.63
CA ARG A 46 -3.74 4.29 8.07
C ARG A 46 -4.34 5.63 7.68
N GLY A 47 -5.09 5.67 6.59
CA GLY A 47 -5.76 6.90 6.18
C GLY A 47 -6.66 6.75 4.97
N GLU A 48 -7.38 7.83 4.67
CA GLU A 48 -8.29 7.93 3.53
C GLU A 48 -7.50 8.17 2.24
N LEU A 49 -7.77 7.38 1.21
CA LEU A 49 -7.29 7.63 -0.13
C LEU A 49 -8.04 8.80 -0.76
N VAL A 50 -7.37 9.94 -0.95
CA VAL A 50 -8.03 11.17 -1.42
C VAL A 50 -7.70 11.57 -2.85
N PHE A 51 -6.62 11.05 -3.39
CA PHE A 51 -6.19 11.31 -4.76
C PHE A 51 -5.45 10.10 -5.31
N VAL A 52 -5.64 9.83 -6.60
CA VAL A 52 -4.94 8.78 -7.35
C VAL A 52 -4.54 9.30 -8.72
N ASP A 53 -3.27 9.13 -9.04
CA ASP A 53 -2.71 9.15 -10.39
C ASP A 53 -2.24 7.74 -10.71
N HIS A 54 -3.14 6.91 -11.25
CA HIS A 54 -2.88 5.50 -11.49
C HIS A 54 -1.81 5.27 -12.56
N ALA A 55 -1.69 6.18 -13.54
CA ALA A 55 -0.71 6.07 -14.61
C ALA A 55 0.72 6.19 -14.07
N ASN A 56 0.93 7.05 -13.10
CA ASN A 56 2.22 7.26 -12.45
C ASN A 56 2.37 6.46 -11.14
N ARG A 57 1.37 5.65 -10.78
CA ARG A 57 1.30 4.89 -9.52
C ARG A 57 1.52 5.76 -8.29
N ARG A 58 0.87 6.93 -8.27
CA ARG A 58 0.94 7.94 -7.23
C ARG A 58 -0.43 8.23 -6.65
N GLY A 59 -0.42 8.85 -5.50
CA GLY A 59 -1.65 9.30 -4.87
C GLY A 59 -1.37 10.10 -3.62
N SER A 60 -2.44 10.33 -2.85
CA SER A 60 -2.32 10.98 -1.55
C SER A 60 -3.24 10.30 -0.54
N ILE A 61 -2.73 10.12 0.67
CA ILE A 61 -3.44 9.57 1.82
C ILE A 61 -3.62 10.67 2.85
N ARG A 62 -4.86 10.90 3.25
CA ARG A 62 -5.16 11.71 4.44
C ARG A 62 -5.14 10.82 5.65
N VAL A 63 -4.11 10.96 6.49
CA VAL A 63 -3.92 10.10 7.65
C VAL A 63 -5.07 10.28 8.62
N GLU A 64 -5.54 9.18 9.17
CA GLU A 64 -6.52 9.19 10.26
C GLU A 64 -5.96 9.98 11.42
N GLY A 65 -6.66 11.03 11.81
CA GLY A 65 -6.24 11.93 12.88
C GLY A 65 -7.30 12.04 13.95
N THR A 66 -6.86 12.29 15.17
CA THR A 66 -7.72 12.56 16.32
C THR A 66 -8.18 14.01 16.39
N GLY A 67 -7.81 14.82 15.41
CA GLY A 67 -8.21 16.23 15.37
C GLY A 67 -9.72 16.38 15.36
N LYS A 68 -10.29 16.86 16.46
CA LYS A 68 -11.73 17.14 16.52
C LYS A 68 -12.17 18.24 15.55
N PHE A 69 -11.22 19.02 15.02
CA PHE A 69 -11.54 20.24 14.29
C PHE A 69 -11.05 20.27 12.84
N TYR A 70 -10.06 19.47 12.46
CA TYR A 70 -9.50 19.52 11.12
C TYR A 70 -9.07 18.16 10.62
N ARG A 71 -9.33 17.90 9.34
CA ARG A 71 -8.70 16.80 8.63
C ARG A 71 -7.23 17.15 8.43
N ASN A 72 -6.35 16.17 8.61
CA ASN A 72 -4.95 16.31 8.29
C ASN A 72 -4.76 16.56 6.79
N ASP A 73 -3.73 17.31 6.42
CA ASP A 73 -3.39 17.48 5.01
C ASP A 73 -2.99 16.13 4.40
N PRO A 74 -3.34 15.89 3.11
CA PRO A 74 -2.98 14.65 2.47
C PRO A 74 -1.46 14.50 2.33
N HIS A 75 -0.95 13.32 2.64
CA HIS A 75 0.43 12.93 2.40
C HIS A 75 0.57 12.30 1.03
N PRO A 76 1.41 12.85 0.15
CA PRO A 76 1.65 12.27 -1.15
C PRO A 76 2.45 10.97 -1.03
N PHE A 77 2.20 10.06 -1.97
CA PHE A 77 2.94 8.82 -2.07
C PHE A 77 3.23 8.44 -3.52
N ALA A 78 4.29 7.66 -3.70
CA ALA A 78 4.55 6.88 -4.88
C ALA A 78 4.64 5.39 -4.49
N LEU A 79 4.01 4.52 -5.28
CA LEU A 79 4.23 3.09 -5.13
C LEU A 79 5.63 2.72 -5.61
N LEU A 80 6.33 1.90 -4.86
CA LEU A 80 7.56 1.26 -5.34
C LEU A 80 7.26 0.41 -6.58
N PRO A 81 8.22 0.19 -7.49
CA PRO A 81 7.98 -0.63 -8.68
C PRO A 81 7.37 -2.00 -8.36
N TYR A 82 7.81 -2.60 -7.27
CA TYR A 82 7.31 -3.86 -6.70
C TYR A 82 6.29 -3.65 -5.57
N GLY A 83 5.78 -2.43 -5.40
CA GLY A 83 4.74 -2.10 -4.42
C GLY A 83 3.46 -2.86 -4.71
N ILE A 84 2.88 -3.42 -3.67
CA ILE A 84 1.69 -4.27 -3.73
C ILE A 84 0.46 -3.45 -3.37
N VAL A 85 -0.59 -3.59 -4.16
CA VAL A 85 -1.91 -3.06 -3.86
C VAL A 85 -2.88 -4.21 -3.65
N ARG A 86 -3.70 -4.14 -2.60
CA ARG A 86 -4.76 -5.12 -2.32
C ARG A 86 -6.09 -4.43 -2.08
N TYR A 87 -7.13 -5.00 -2.67
CA TYR A 87 -8.50 -4.54 -2.51
C TYR A 87 -9.44 -5.73 -2.42
N HIS A 88 -10.32 -5.73 -1.42
CA HIS A 88 -11.23 -6.84 -1.11
C HIS A 88 -10.51 -8.21 -0.92
N GLY A 89 -9.30 -8.19 -0.36
CA GLY A 89 -8.51 -9.40 -0.12
C GLY A 89 -7.70 -9.92 -1.31
N ALA A 90 -7.82 -9.29 -2.49
CA ALA A 90 -7.17 -9.72 -3.72
C ALA A 90 -6.14 -8.71 -4.23
N PRO A 91 -5.24 -9.12 -5.15
CA PRO A 91 -4.40 -8.20 -5.90
C PRO A 91 -5.22 -7.16 -6.66
N ALA A 92 -4.74 -5.92 -6.66
CA ALA A 92 -5.42 -4.78 -7.26
C ALA A 92 -4.43 -3.77 -7.85
N ASP A 93 -4.96 -2.78 -8.55
CA ASP A 93 -4.26 -1.56 -8.95
C ASP A 93 -4.92 -0.33 -8.31
N LEU A 94 -4.22 0.80 -8.25
CA LEU A 94 -4.75 2.04 -7.68
C LEU A 94 -6.09 2.48 -8.28
N ARG A 95 -6.30 2.21 -9.57
CA ARG A 95 -7.55 2.56 -10.27
C ARG A 95 -8.76 1.76 -9.79
N ASP A 96 -8.54 0.63 -9.13
CA ASP A 96 -9.60 -0.25 -8.65
C ASP A 96 -10.20 0.24 -7.33
N ILE A 97 -9.49 1.16 -6.64
CA ILE A 97 -9.83 1.61 -5.30
C ILE A 97 -10.63 2.92 -5.36
N PRO A 98 -11.88 2.95 -4.88
CA PRO A 98 -12.65 4.18 -4.79
C PRO A 98 -11.99 5.21 -3.86
N LEU A 99 -12.02 6.48 -4.25
CA LEU A 99 -11.59 7.57 -3.37
C LEU A 99 -12.48 7.59 -2.11
N GLY A 100 -11.88 7.92 -0.98
CA GLY A 100 -12.52 7.87 0.33
C GLY A 100 -12.30 6.55 1.07
N THR A 101 -11.80 5.50 0.41
CA THR A 101 -11.50 4.21 1.05
C THR A 101 -10.41 4.39 2.10
N MET A 102 -10.62 3.79 3.28
CA MET A 102 -9.58 3.67 4.30
C MET A 102 -8.55 2.65 3.88
N MET A 103 -7.30 3.08 3.81
CA MET A 103 -6.16 2.27 3.41
C MET A 103 -5.19 2.08 4.57
N HIS A 104 -4.67 0.88 4.72
CA HIS A 104 -3.50 0.54 5.53
C HIS A 104 -2.27 0.59 4.65
N VAL A 105 -1.22 1.17 5.16
CA VAL A 105 -0.01 1.48 4.40
C VAL A 105 1.22 0.97 5.11
N LEU A 106 2.12 0.32 4.36
CA LEU A 106 3.50 0.11 4.75
C LEU A 106 4.39 0.90 3.79
N ALA A 107 5.12 1.88 4.31
CA ALA A 107 5.89 2.80 3.50
C ALA A 107 7.28 3.08 4.07
N PHE A 108 8.18 3.52 3.19
CA PHE A 108 9.47 4.10 3.54
C PHE A 108 9.39 5.62 3.39
N LEU A 109 10.06 6.30 4.30
CA LEU A 109 10.07 7.75 4.30
C LEU A 109 10.99 8.29 3.21
N PRO A 110 10.68 9.47 2.67
CA PRO A 110 11.60 10.17 1.79
C PRO A 110 12.90 10.56 2.53
N PRO A 111 13.97 10.79 1.76
CA PRO A 111 15.30 10.96 2.34
C PRO A 111 15.56 12.27 3.09
N ASP A 112 14.72 13.30 2.91
CA ASP A 112 14.89 14.58 3.59
C ASP A 112 14.07 14.62 4.89
N PRO A 113 14.70 14.62 6.09
CA PRO A 113 14.01 14.68 7.36
C PRO A 113 13.13 15.92 7.55
N LYS A 114 13.41 17.00 6.84
CA LYS A 114 12.62 18.24 6.94
C LYS A 114 11.30 18.18 6.19
N THR A 115 11.24 17.36 5.15
CA THR A 115 10.07 17.18 4.29
C THR A 115 9.43 15.81 4.46
N SER A 116 10.14 14.87 5.15
CA SER A 116 9.65 13.55 5.42
C SER A 116 9.04 13.49 6.81
N SER A 117 7.75 13.29 6.90
CA SER A 117 7.12 12.91 8.15
C SER A 117 6.42 11.58 7.96
N VAL A 118 6.65 10.67 8.89
CA VAL A 118 5.66 9.65 9.15
C VAL A 118 4.42 10.41 9.60
N PRO A 119 3.29 10.22 8.96
CA PRO A 119 2.05 10.72 9.50
C PRO A 119 1.84 10.05 10.86
N VAL A 120 2.23 10.71 11.92
CA VAL A 120 1.98 10.25 13.28
C VAL A 120 0.51 10.51 13.56
N LEU A 121 -0.22 9.47 13.91
CA LEU A 121 -1.55 9.64 14.50
C LEU A 121 -1.36 10.49 15.76
N PRO A 122 -1.96 11.69 15.85
CA PRO A 122 -1.81 12.50 17.03
C PRO A 122 -2.43 11.77 18.22
N VAL A 123 -1.60 11.37 19.14
CA VAL A 123 -2.04 10.72 20.39
C VAL A 123 -2.78 11.72 21.29
N ASP A 124 -2.55 13.02 21.07
CA ASP A 124 -3.23 14.11 21.75
C ASP A 124 -3.50 15.26 20.77
N SER A 125 -4.73 15.79 20.80
CA SER A 125 -5.13 16.97 20.02
C SER A 125 -4.33 18.24 20.33
N LYS A 126 -3.53 18.22 21.37
CA LYS A 126 -2.58 19.26 21.79
C LYS A 126 -1.17 19.03 21.28
N SER A 127 -0.90 17.92 20.62
CA SER A 127 0.40 17.67 20.01
C SER A 127 0.68 18.74 18.97
N LYS A 128 1.85 19.38 19.10
CA LYS A 128 2.33 20.37 18.13
C LYS A 128 2.47 19.79 16.72
N ASP A 129 2.45 18.49 16.58
CA ASP A 129 2.63 17.74 15.34
C ASP A 129 1.31 17.38 14.64
N ALA A 130 0.17 17.66 15.27
CA ALA A 130 -1.14 17.49 14.66
C ALA A 130 -1.41 18.58 13.61
N GLY A 131 -1.24 18.26 12.33
CA GLY A 131 -1.62 19.15 11.22
C GLY A 131 -0.57 20.20 10.83
N HIS A 132 0.71 19.92 10.93
CA HIS A 132 1.82 20.86 10.77
C HIS A 132 2.05 21.46 9.39
N TYR A 133 1.44 20.94 8.35
CA TYR A 133 1.73 21.43 6.99
C TYR A 133 0.86 22.59 6.55
N ARG A 134 -0.01 23.09 7.42
CA ARG A 134 -0.83 24.26 7.10
C ARG A 134 0.01 25.52 7.04
N GLY A 135 0.12 26.10 5.86
CA GLY A 135 0.64 27.43 5.65
C GLY A 135 2.16 27.56 5.52
N THR A 136 2.91 26.48 5.49
CA THR A 136 4.37 26.54 5.25
C THR A 136 4.73 26.72 3.77
N GLY A 137 3.78 26.49 2.86
CA GLY A 137 4.06 26.46 1.42
C GLY A 137 4.97 25.32 0.96
N ILE A 138 5.36 24.44 1.86
CA ILE A 138 6.19 23.27 1.58
C ILE A 138 5.26 22.06 1.47
N PHE A 139 5.22 21.45 0.30
CA PHE A 139 4.53 20.18 0.12
C PHE A 139 5.38 19.06 0.74
N PRO A 140 4.77 18.13 1.48
CA PRO A 140 5.50 16.98 2.00
C PRO A 140 6.03 16.15 0.84
N ALA A 141 7.23 15.59 1.00
CA ALA A 141 7.79 14.69 0.03
C ALA A 141 7.01 13.38 0.00
N GLU A 142 7.03 12.70 -1.16
CA GLU A 142 6.28 11.45 -1.35
C GLU A 142 6.84 10.32 -0.49
N ASN A 143 5.96 9.64 0.24
CA ASN A 143 6.29 8.37 0.89
C ASN A 143 6.36 7.25 -0.16
N HIS A 144 7.28 6.32 0.00
CA HIS A 144 7.45 5.18 -0.91
C HIS A 144 6.67 3.98 -0.37
N ILE A 145 5.54 3.68 -0.98
CA ILE A 145 4.66 2.61 -0.51
C ILE A 145 5.13 1.26 -1.02
N LEU A 146 5.31 0.33 -0.09
CA LEU A 146 5.56 -1.09 -0.34
C LEU A 146 4.27 -1.90 -0.37
N LEU A 147 3.32 -1.59 0.51
CA LEU A 147 2.02 -2.25 0.59
C LEU A 147 0.93 -1.20 0.85
N LEU A 148 -0.12 -1.27 0.04
CA LEU A 148 -1.34 -0.48 0.18
C LEU A 148 -2.53 -1.44 0.15
N GLU A 149 -3.31 -1.49 1.22
CA GLU A 149 -4.42 -2.42 1.34
C GLU A 149 -5.64 -1.79 2.02
N ASP A 150 -6.84 -2.15 1.57
CA ASP A 150 -8.09 -1.75 2.23
C ASP A 150 -8.30 -2.50 3.55
N GLU A 151 -9.28 -2.09 4.34
CA GLU A 151 -9.58 -2.69 5.65
C GLU A 151 -9.83 -4.20 5.58
N PRO A 152 -10.64 -4.74 4.62
CA PRO A 152 -10.81 -6.19 4.49
C PRO A 152 -9.51 -6.93 4.18
N SER A 153 -8.69 -6.42 3.26
CA SER A 153 -7.41 -7.03 2.90
C SER A 153 -6.45 -7.06 4.09
N HIS A 154 -6.41 -5.96 4.85
CA HIS A 154 -5.63 -5.87 6.08
C HIS A 154 -6.09 -6.92 7.11
N CYS A 155 -7.40 -6.99 7.35
CA CYS A 155 -7.97 -7.95 8.29
C CYS A 155 -7.65 -9.40 7.87
N LEU A 156 -7.78 -9.73 6.60
CA LEU A 156 -7.46 -11.08 6.09
C LEU A 156 -5.96 -11.41 6.26
N ARG A 157 -5.07 -10.47 5.96
CA ARG A 157 -3.61 -10.67 6.10
C ARG A 157 -3.18 -10.84 7.55
N GLU A 158 -3.72 -10.02 8.45
CA GLU A 158 -3.40 -10.03 9.88
C GLU A 158 -4.27 -11.02 10.68
N ARG A 159 -5.17 -11.75 10.03
CA ARG A 159 -6.14 -12.67 10.67
C ARG A 159 -7.00 -11.97 11.71
N LEU A 160 -7.53 -10.80 11.35
CA LEU A 160 -8.43 -10.00 12.17
C LEU A 160 -9.86 -10.13 11.68
N VAL A 161 -10.82 -9.85 12.55
CA VAL A 161 -12.25 -9.71 12.24
C VAL A 161 -12.81 -8.52 13.00
N TRP A 162 -13.90 -7.96 12.49
CA TRP A 162 -14.73 -7.02 13.22
C TRP A 162 -15.86 -7.78 13.90
N ASN A 163 -16.03 -7.57 15.19
CA ASN A 163 -17.14 -8.12 15.97
C ASN A 163 -18.16 -7.02 16.18
N LEU A 164 -19.35 -7.17 15.61
CA LEU A 164 -20.45 -6.21 15.73
C LEU A 164 -21.13 -6.39 17.09
N HIS A 165 -21.17 -5.33 17.90
CA HIS A 165 -21.76 -5.38 19.24
C HIS A 165 -23.15 -4.78 19.29
N GLU A 166 -23.34 -3.62 18.69
CA GLU A 166 -24.61 -2.89 18.71
C GLU A 166 -24.85 -2.23 17.35
N VAL A 167 -26.09 -2.25 16.91
CA VAL A 167 -26.57 -1.42 15.80
C VAL A 167 -27.65 -0.47 16.31
N GLU A 168 -27.54 0.80 15.95
CA GLU A 168 -28.57 1.81 16.19
C GLU A 168 -29.06 2.36 14.85
N LEU A 169 -30.37 2.38 14.66
CA LEU A 169 -30.98 2.87 13.43
C LEU A 169 -31.96 4.02 13.75
N LYS A 170 -31.84 5.12 12.99
CA LYS A 170 -32.72 6.29 13.11
C LYS A 170 -32.89 6.92 11.73
N ASN A 171 -34.15 6.97 11.26
CA ASN A 171 -34.51 7.64 9.99
C ASN A 171 -33.68 7.20 8.77
N GLY A 172 -33.31 5.92 8.70
CA GLY A 172 -32.59 5.36 7.55
C GLY A 172 -31.08 5.49 7.58
N GLU A 173 -30.54 6.13 8.59
CA GLU A 173 -29.11 6.17 8.91
C GLU A 173 -28.89 5.49 10.26
N GLY A 174 -27.68 5.02 10.47
CA GLY A 174 -27.39 4.34 11.71
C GLY A 174 -25.92 4.38 12.08
N THR A 175 -25.66 3.81 13.26
CA THR A 175 -24.33 3.56 13.76
C THR A 175 -24.16 2.09 14.14
N ILE A 176 -22.96 1.58 13.96
CA ILE A 176 -22.55 0.26 14.42
C ILE A 176 -21.37 0.44 15.36
N ALA A 177 -21.51 -0.10 16.57
CA ALA A 177 -20.39 -0.28 17.49
C ALA A 177 -19.75 -1.63 17.24
N ALA A 178 -18.46 -1.65 16.96
CA ALA A 178 -17.72 -2.84 16.63
C ALA A 178 -16.30 -2.82 17.20
N THR A 179 -15.73 -3.99 17.46
CA THR A 179 -14.33 -4.13 17.87
C THR A 179 -13.57 -4.97 16.85
N ARG A 180 -12.38 -4.50 16.49
CA ARG A 180 -11.45 -5.30 15.67
C ARG A 180 -10.58 -6.15 16.58
N ALA A 181 -10.61 -7.45 16.38
CA ALA A 181 -9.90 -8.43 17.20
C ALA A 181 -9.30 -9.56 16.34
N PRO A 182 -8.27 -10.25 16.82
CA PRO A 182 -7.80 -11.49 16.18
C PRO A 182 -8.94 -12.51 16.04
N LYS A 183 -8.99 -13.19 14.89
CA LYS A 183 -9.99 -14.26 14.60
C LYS A 183 -9.90 -15.42 15.60
N GLU A 184 -8.71 -15.68 16.13
CA GLU A 184 -8.43 -16.69 17.15
C GLU A 184 -7.66 -16.05 18.32
N GLY A 185 -8.30 -15.95 19.47
CA GLY A 185 -7.75 -15.77 20.82
C GLY A 185 -6.45 -14.96 21.00
N GLY A 186 -6.34 -13.77 20.45
CA GLY A 186 -5.20 -12.89 20.66
C GLY A 186 -5.39 -11.97 21.85
N ASN A 187 -4.30 -11.67 22.59
CA ASN A 187 -4.29 -10.80 23.78
C ASN A 187 -4.32 -9.28 23.47
N ALA A 188 -4.61 -8.88 22.23
CA ALA A 188 -4.73 -7.46 21.90
C ALA A 188 -6.00 -6.88 22.54
N LYS A 189 -5.86 -5.80 23.31
CA LYS A 189 -7.00 -5.07 23.88
C LYS A 189 -7.78 -4.47 22.70
N PRO A 190 -9.01 -4.94 22.43
CA PRO A 190 -9.78 -4.47 21.30
C PRO A 190 -10.15 -3.00 21.53
N ALA A 191 -9.91 -2.16 20.52
CA ALA A 191 -10.47 -0.83 20.46
C ALA A 191 -11.89 -0.91 19.88
N GLU A 192 -12.85 -0.34 20.56
CA GLU A 192 -14.20 -0.21 20.07
C GLU A 192 -14.31 1.04 19.19
N ASP A 193 -14.75 0.86 17.96
CA ASP A 193 -15.03 1.94 17.02
C ASP A 193 -16.54 2.05 16.79
N VAL A 194 -17.05 3.27 16.76
CA VAL A 194 -18.44 3.56 16.36
C VAL A 194 -18.41 4.16 14.95
N MET A 195 -18.94 3.40 14.01
CA MET A 195 -18.96 3.74 12.59
C MET A 195 -20.39 4.03 12.14
N THR A 196 -20.56 5.00 11.23
CA THR A 196 -21.86 5.28 10.62
C THR A 196 -22.12 4.35 9.44
N PHE A 197 -23.39 4.12 9.13
CA PHE A 197 -23.86 3.47 7.90
C PHE A 197 -25.15 4.13 7.41
N ASP A 198 -25.51 3.88 6.16
CA ASP A 198 -26.75 4.37 5.55
C ASP A 198 -27.32 3.33 4.58
N PHE A 199 -28.42 3.67 3.87
CA PHE A 199 -29.00 2.75 2.89
C PHE A 199 -28.12 2.47 1.67
N ALA A 200 -27.05 3.23 1.45
CA ALA A 200 -26.09 2.96 0.41
C ALA A 200 -25.04 1.90 0.84
N THR A 201 -24.94 1.62 2.14
CA THR A 201 -24.10 0.55 2.67
C THR A 201 -24.52 -0.80 2.06
N ARG A 202 -23.55 -1.48 1.48
CA ARG A 202 -23.78 -2.77 0.83
C ARG A 202 -23.53 -3.89 1.84
N ILE A 203 -24.50 -4.78 1.97
CA ILE A 203 -24.39 -5.93 2.87
C ILE A 203 -24.34 -7.18 2.00
N TRP A 204 -23.37 -8.03 2.23
CA TRP A 204 -23.12 -9.23 1.42
C TRP A 204 -23.27 -10.48 2.25
N ARG A 205 -24.03 -11.46 1.73
CA ARG A 205 -24.21 -12.77 2.31
C ARG A 205 -23.99 -13.82 1.20
N GLY A 206 -22.93 -14.57 1.27
CA GLY A 206 -22.49 -15.38 0.14
C GLY A 206 -22.31 -14.56 -1.11
N SER A 207 -22.97 -14.93 -2.21
CA SER A 207 -22.93 -14.16 -3.48
C SER A 207 -24.04 -13.11 -3.60
N GLU A 208 -24.89 -12.94 -2.60
CA GLU A 208 -26.05 -12.06 -2.65
C GLU A 208 -25.78 -10.72 -1.95
N ARG A 209 -26.13 -9.63 -2.63
CA ARG A 209 -26.21 -8.30 -2.01
C ARG A 209 -27.59 -8.15 -1.36
N ILE A 210 -27.60 -7.92 -0.05
CA ILE A 210 -28.82 -7.62 0.72
C ILE A 210 -28.84 -6.17 1.15
N SER A 211 -30.02 -5.63 1.37
CA SER A 211 -30.21 -4.25 1.79
C SER A 211 -30.39 -4.15 3.32
N VAL A 212 -30.17 -2.94 3.85
CA VAL A 212 -30.53 -2.63 5.25
C VAL A 212 -32.02 -2.91 5.50
N ALA A 213 -32.89 -2.58 4.54
CA ALA A 213 -34.32 -2.88 4.66
C ALA A 213 -34.60 -4.39 4.81
N ARG A 214 -33.85 -5.23 4.13
CA ARG A 214 -33.99 -6.70 4.28
C ARG A 214 -33.49 -7.17 5.64
N MET A 215 -32.38 -6.60 6.16
CA MET A 215 -31.91 -6.92 7.51
C MET A 215 -32.98 -6.57 8.57
N ILE A 216 -33.72 -5.49 8.36
CA ILE A 216 -34.84 -5.11 9.23
C ILE A 216 -36.02 -6.08 9.07
N ALA A 217 -36.39 -6.43 7.84
CA ALA A 217 -37.49 -7.36 7.57
C ALA A 217 -37.21 -8.78 8.12
N GLU A 218 -35.96 -9.21 8.14
CA GLU A 218 -35.51 -10.48 8.74
C GLU A 218 -35.33 -10.37 10.27
N GLU A 219 -35.66 -9.23 10.89
CA GLU A 219 -35.45 -8.94 12.31
C GLU A 219 -34.00 -9.06 12.79
N ALA A 220 -33.05 -9.13 11.86
CA ALA A 220 -31.63 -9.11 12.19
C ALA A 220 -31.19 -7.76 12.76
N TRP A 221 -31.72 -6.68 12.20
CA TRP A 221 -31.53 -5.29 12.67
C TRP A 221 -32.84 -4.66 13.13
N PRO A 222 -32.83 -3.63 14.02
CA PRO A 222 -34.04 -2.99 14.48
C PRO A 222 -34.63 -2.08 13.37
N ALA A 223 -35.95 -1.91 13.35
CA ALA A 223 -36.58 -0.92 12.49
C ALA A 223 -36.22 0.53 12.91
N SER A 224 -36.05 0.74 14.22
CA SER A 224 -35.56 1.96 14.83
C SER A 224 -34.99 1.66 16.22
N GLY A 225 -34.13 2.55 16.72
CA GLY A 225 -33.49 2.37 18.02
C GLY A 225 -32.32 1.39 17.98
N LYS A 226 -32.01 0.79 19.11
CA LYS A 226 -30.79 -0.01 19.33
C LYS A 226 -31.09 -1.50 19.42
N LYS A 227 -30.17 -2.32 18.91
CA LYS A 227 -30.17 -3.77 19.06
C LYS A 227 -28.75 -4.29 19.28
N CYS A 228 -28.59 -5.11 20.31
CA CYS A 228 -27.35 -5.83 20.54
C CYS A 228 -27.18 -6.96 19.51
N LEU A 229 -25.98 -7.06 18.91
CA LEU A 229 -25.63 -8.07 17.89
C LEU A 229 -24.78 -9.23 18.45
N GLY A 230 -24.45 -9.19 19.73
CA GLY A 230 -23.77 -10.28 20.42
C GLY A 230 -22.35 -10.60 19.96
N GLY A 231 -21.68 -9.66 19.28
CA GLY A 231 -20.33 -9.87 18.79
C GLY A 231 -20.27 -10.65 17.47
N GLN A 232 -21.22 -10.44 16.57
CA GLN A 232 -21.23 -11.07 15.24
C GLN A 232 -19.96 -10.77 14.46
N PRO A 233 -19.15 -11.78 14.05
CA PRO A 233 -17.93 -11.55 13.28
C PRO A 233 -18.26 -11.22 11.82
N VAL A 234 -17.60 -10.18 11.29
CA VAL A 234 -17.75 -9.72 9.90
C VAL A 234 -16.44 -9.13 9.38
N LEU A 235 -16.37 -8.88 8.07
CA LEU A 235 -15.41 -7.95 7.49
C LEU A 235 -16.11 -6.67 7.07
N LEU A 236 -15.43 -5.54 7.19
CA LEU A 236 -15.98 -4.21 6.91
C LEU A 236 -15.15 -3.47 5.87
N GLY A 237 -15.81 -2.94 4.85
CA GLY A 237 -15.27 -1.89 4.01
C GLY A 237 -15.49 -0.55 4.70
N VAL A 238 -14.42 0.19 4.94
CA VAL A 238 -14.45 1.42 5.71
C VAL A 238 -14.06 2.61 4.85
N THR A 239 -14.83 3.68 4.95
CA THR A 239 -14.58 4.96 4.31
C THR A 239 -14.72 6.09 5.31
N TRP A 240 -14.45 7.31 4.86
CA TRP A 240 -14.71 8.50 5.65
C TRP A 240 -15.85 9.31 5.04
N LYS A 241 -16.77 9.75 5.86
CA LYS A 241 -17.82 10.70 5.47
C LYS A 241 -17.78 11.96 6.35
N PRO A 242 -18.21 13.13 5.81
CA PRO A 242 -18.42 14.30 6.63
C PRO A 242 -19.40 14.00 7.77
N ALA A 243 -19.09 14.50 8.96
CA ALA A 243 -20.03 14.43 10.08
C ALA A 243 -21.11 15.52 9.90
N PRO A 244 -22.41 15.17 9.89
CA PRO A 244 -23.46 16.18 9.81
C PRO A 244 -23.58 16.99 11.11
N GLY A 245 -23.86 18.26 11.00
CA GLY A 245 -24.47 19.06 12.08
C GLY A 245 -23.59 20.00 12.90
N ASP A 246 -22.32 20.13 12.63
CA ASP A 246 -21.42 20.92 13.51
C ASP A 246 -21.13 22.34 13.03
N GLY A 247 -21.91 22.89 12.12
CA GLY A 247 -21.85 24.30 11.68
C GLY A 247 -20.59 24.71 10.90
N LEU A 248 -19.54 23.92 10.95
CA LEU A 248 -18.31 24.06 10.18
C LEU A 248 -18.29 22.95 9.13
N SER A 249 -19.00 23.15 8.04
CA SER A 249 -19.15 22.18 6.96
C SER A 249 -17.79 21.61 6.51
N GLY A 250 -17.63 20.30 6.65
CA GLY A 250 -16.46 19.56 6.19
C GLY A 250 -15.26 19.49 7.14
N ALA A 251 -15.34 20.06 8.34
CA ALA A 251 -14.25 20.02 9.31
C ALA A 251 -14.14 18.68 10.06
N PHE A 252 -15.25 17.97 10.20
CA PHE A 252 -15.31 16.71 10.92
C PHE A 252 -15.58 15.56 9.98
N THR A 253 -14.95 14.43 10.24
CA THR A 253 -15.20 13.20 9.51
C THR A 253 -15.41 12.07 10.50
N ARG A 254 -16.23 11.12 10.10
CA ARG A 254 -16.51 9.90 10.84
C ARG A 254 -16.18 8.70 9.95
N LEU A 255 -15.74 7.65 10.58
CA LEU A 255 -15.64 6.36 9.90
C LEU A 255 -17.05 5.95 9.46
N HIS A 256 -17.15 5.50 8.22
CA HIS A 256 -18.39 5.08 7.59
C HIS A 256 -18.21 3.74 6.93
N ILE A 257 -19.19 2.85 7.11
CA ILE A 257 -19.17 1.52 6.55
C ILE A 257 -19.72 1.57 5.14
N SER A 258 -18.90 1.24 4.14
CA SER A 258 -19.34 1.10 2.75
C SER A 258 -19.87 -0.30 2.47
N ASP A 259 -19.25 -1.31 3.06
CA ASP A 259 -19.56 -2.72 2.83
C ASP A 259 -19.51 -3.51 4.13
N ILE A 260 -20.38 -4.50 4.24
CA ILE A 260 -20.38 -5.50 5.32
C ILE A 260 -20.40 -6.88 4.67
N TRP A 261 -19.37 -7.67 4.87
CA TRP A 261 -19.34 -9.07 4.48
C TRP A 261 -19.68 -9.93 5.70
N LEU A 262 -20.87 -10.53 5.68
CA LEU A 262 -21.42 -11.30 6.82
C LEU A 262 -20.79 -12.68 6.97
N ASP A 263 -20.13 -13.17 5.95
CA ASP A 263 -19.49 -14.49 5.92
C ASP A 263 -18.27 -14.51 5.01
N ASP A 264 -17.43 -15.55 5.18
CA ASP A 264 -16.20 -15.73 4.40
C ASP A 264 -16.51 -15.92 2.90
N ALA A 265 -17.61 -16.58 2.53
CA ALA A 265 -17.97 -16.79 1.13
C ALA A 265 -18.24 -15.47 0.39
N ALA A 266 -18.79 -14.47 1.07
CA ALA A 266 -19.07 -13.18 0.49
C ALA A 266 -17.79 -12.41 0.13
N ILE A 267 -16.79 -12.40 1.01
CA ILE A 267 -15.52 -11.73 0.73
C ILE A 267 -14.69 -12.51 -0.28
N GLU A 268 -14.71 -13.86 -0.24
CA GLU A 268 -14.06 -14.72 -1.24
C GLU A 268 -14.59 -14.44 -2.65
N GLN A 269 -15.91 -14.28 -2.79
CA GLN A 269 -16.51 -13.91 -4.08
C GLN A 269 -16.05 -12.54 -4.57
N ALA A 270 -15.99 -11.53 -3.70
CA ALA A 270 -15.48 -10.21 -4.04
C ALA A 270 -13.99 -10.27 -4.44
N ALA A 271 -13.19 -11.04 -3.71
CA ALA A 271 -11.79 -11.29 -3.99
C ALA A 271 -11.57 -11.97 -5.35
N LEU A 272 -12.39 -12.95 -5.70
CA LEU A 272 -12.33 -13.61 -7.02
C LEU A 272 -12.58 -12.62 -8.16
N PHE A 273 -13.62 -11.79 -8.06
CA PHE A 273 -13.89 -10.77 -9.09
C PHE A 273 -12.71 -9.80 -9.24
N GLN A 274 -12.17 -9.32 -8.12
CA GLN A 274 -11.02 -8.40 -8.13
C GLN A 274 -9.78 -9.07 -8.73
N ALA A 275 -9.49 -10.31 -8.35
CA ALA A 275 -8.36 -11.07 -8.87
C ALA A 275 -8.45 -11.28 -10.39
N GLU A 276 -9.64 -11.61 -10.93
CA GLU A 276 -9.83 -11.76 -12.37
C GLU A 276 -9.61 -10.44 -13.11
N ALA A 277 -10.15 -9.33 -12.60
CA ALA A 277 -9.92 -8.01 -13.18
C ALA A 277 -8.43 -7.65 -13.20
N HIS A 278 -7.73 -7.91 -12.09
CA HIS A 278 -6.30 -7.65 -11.99
C HIS A 278 -5.47 -8.56 -12.91
N LYS A 279 -5.84 -9.84 -13.09
CA LYS A 279 -5.18 -10.73 -14.06
C LYS A 279 -5.24 -10.20 -15.48
N VAL A 280 -6.41 -9.71 -15.90
CA VAL A 280 -6.58 -9.07 -17.22
C VAL A 280 -5.68 -7.84 -17.33
N PHE A 281 -5.62 -7.03 -16.28
CA PHE A 281 -4.78 -5.84 -16.22
C PHE A 281 -3.29 -6.19 -16.36
N ILE A 282 -2.77 -7.15 -15.58
CA ILE A 282 -1.36 -7.55 -15.65
C ILE A 282 -1.02 -8.16 -17.00
N ARG A 283 -1.87 -9.04 -17.55
CA ARG A 283 -1.64 -9.63 -18.88
C ARG A 283 -1.54 -8.57 -19.97
N SER A 284 -2.35 -7.52 -19.89
CA SER A 284 -2.32 -6.42 -20.85
C SER A 284 -1.06 -5.55 -20.77
N ARG A 285 -0.39 -5.50 -19.60
CA ARG A 285 0.79 -4.67 -19.32
C ARG A 285 2.08 -5.47 -19.15
N TRP A 286 1.98 -6.78 -19.17
CA TRP A 286 3.05 -7.76 -18.97
C TRP A 286 3.53 -7.79 -17.49
N MET A 287 4.15 -8.88 -17.12
CA MET A 287 4.65 -9.11 -15.77
C MET A 287 5.86 -8.22 -15.47
N PRO A 288 5.83 -7.40 -14.45
CA PRO A 288 6.99 -6.62 -14.05
C PRO A 288 8.03 -7.48 -13.33
N ALA A 289 9.31 -7.14 -13.55
CA ALA A 289 10.44 -7.84 -12.97
C ALA A 289 11.64 -6.91 -12.77
N TRP A 290 12.55 -7.26 -11.85
CA TRP A 290 13.91 -6.73 -11.81
C TRP A 290 14.82 -7.48 -12.77
N VAL A 291 15.69 -6.77 -13.46
CA VAL A 291 16.86 -7.38 -14.09
C VAL A 291 17.95 -7.57 -13.02
N ASP A 292 18.27 -8.80 -12.72
CA ASP A 292 19.33 -9.14 -11.76
C ASP A 292 20.70 -9.12 -12.44
N ALA A 293 20.80 -9.72 -13.65
CA ALA A 293 22.03 -9.81 -14.43
C ALA A 293 21.74 -9.84 -15.93
N VAL A 294 22.71 -9.40 -16.70
CA VAL A 294 22.76 -9.56 -18.17
C VAL A 294 24.12 -10.09 -18.56
N GLU A 295 24.13 -11.24 -19.22
CA GLU A 295 25.32 -11.84 -19.81
C GLU A 295 25.29 -11.59 -21.32
N TYR A 296 26.18 -10.72 -21.81
CA TYR A 296 26.23 -10.35 -23.22
C TYR A 296 27.00 -11.39 -24.02
N GLY A 297 26.34 -11.91 -25.05
CA GLY A 297 26.93 -12.81 -26.04
C GLY A 297 27.41 -12.07 -27.29
N LYS A 298 27.76 -12.83 -28.34
CA LYS A 298 28.13 -12.29 -29.64
C LYS A 298 26.89 -11.89 -30.44
N PHE A 299 27.04 -10.89 -31.33
CA PHE A 299 26.00 -10.44 -32.26
C PHE A 299 24.70 -9.95 -31.63
N GLY A 300 24.78 -9.31 -30.45
CA GLY A 300 23.62 -8.77 -29.74
C GLY A 300 22.82 -9.79 -28.94
N ARG A 301 23.22 -11.05 -28.93
CA ARG A 301 22.64 -12.08 -28.05
C ARG A 301 22.91 -11.75 -26.59
N ALA A 302 22.00 -12.15 -25.73
CA ALA A 302 22.21 -12.02 -24.28
C ALA A 302 21.37 -13.05 -23.53
N THR A 303 21.83 -13.37 -22.33
CA THR A 303 21.05 -14.06 -21.29
C THR A 303 20.69 -13.06 -20.21
N VAL A 304 19.40 -12.84 -20.02
CA VAL A 304 18.87 -11.94 -19.01
C VAL A 304 18.34 -12.77 -17.84
N THR A 305 18.85 -12.51 -16.64
CA THR A 305 18.31 -13.07 -15.41
C THR A 305 17.45 -12.02 -14.74
N ALA A 306 16.20 -12.37 -14.40
CA ALA A 306 15.24 -11.42 -13.83
C ALA A 306 14.37 -12.06 -12.76
N THR A 307 14.13 -11.32 -11.66
CA THR A 307 13.22 -11.70 -10.58
C THR A 307 11.85 -11.06 -10.79
N LEU A 308 10.81 -11.89 -10.91
CA LEU A 308 9.43 -11.44 -11.08
C LEU A 308 8.93 -10.77 -9.79
N PHE A 309 8.14 -9.70 -9.95
CA PHE A 309 7.55 -9.02 -8.80
C PHE A 309 6.41 -9.85 -8.18
N GLY A 310 6.21 -9.69 -6.88
CA GLY A 310 5.21 -10.36 -6.09
C GLY A 310 3.87 -9.62 -6.04
N GLY A 311 2.97 -10.16 -5.22
CA GLY A 311 1.68 -9.52 -4.93
C GLY A 311 0.60 -9.78 -5.97
N MET A 312 0.85 -10.58 -6.99
CA MET A 312 -0.09 -10.91 -8.06
C MET A 312 -0.73 -12.27 -7.85
N ASP A 313 -1.76 -12.56 -8.62
CA ASP A 313 -2.41 -13.88 -8.60
C ASP A 313 -1.44 -14.99 -8.99
N ALA A 314 -1.48 -16.10 -8.27
CA ALA A 314 -0.56 -17.23 -8.46
C ALA A 314 -0.63 -17.85 -9.87
N SER A 315 -1.81 -17.81 -10.52
CA SER A 315 -2.00 -18.35 -11.85
C SER A 315 -1.20 -17.60 -12.93
N LEU A 316 -0.89 -16.31 -12.70
CA LEU A 316 -0.06 -15.54 -13.63
C LEU A 316 1.38 -16.04 -13.69
N TYR A 317 1.91 -16.50 -12.57
CA TYR A 317 3.28 -17.05 -12.53
C TYR A 317 3.35 -18.44 -13.18
N ALA A 318 2.26 -19.19 -13.18
CA ALA A 318 2.20 -20.52 -13.81
C ALA A 318 2.36 -20.46 -15.34
N ASP A 319 2.08 -19.31 -15.94
CA ASP A 319 2.25 -19.09 -17.39
C ASP A 319 3.74 -18.98 -17.80
N PHE A 320 4.65 -18.76 -16.83
CA PHE A 320 6.09 -18.73 -17.05
C PHE A 320 6.65 -20.14 -16.86
N GLN A 321 7.05 -20.78 -17.97
CA GLN A 321 7.59 -22.14 -17.96
C GLN A 321 8.87 -22.21 -18.80
N LYS A 322 9.74 -23.15 -18.46
CA LYS A 322 10.93 -23.44 -19.24
C LYS A 322 10.54 -23.85 -20.67
N GLY A 323 11.22 -23.29 -21.66
CA GLY A 323 10.96 -23.55 -23.09
C GLY A 323 9.92 -22.63 -23.71
N VAL A 324 9.20 -21.84 -22.91
CA VAL A 324 8.19 -20.92 -23.44
C VAL A 324 8.87 -19.74 -24.17
N GLN A 325 8.37 -19.45 -25.36
CA GLN A 325 8.73 -18.23 -26.08
C GLN A 325 8.18 -17.02 -25.33
N ALA A 326 8.98 -15.99 -25.19
CA ALA A 326 8.61 -14.81 -24.44
C ALA A 326 9.18 -13.53 -25.08
N GLN A 327 8.66 -12.42 -24.63
CA GLN A 327 9.19 -11.10 -24.97
C GLN A 327 9.54 -10.36 -23.70
N ILE A 328 10.64 -9.61 -23.72
CA ILE A 328 11.00 -8.70 -22.67
C ILE A 328 11.19 -7.29 -23.22
N ASN A 329 10.86 -6.29 -22.42
CA ASN A 329 10.99 -4.89 -22.76
C ASN A 329 11.43 -4.08 -21.55
N GLY A 330 12.28 -3.09 -21.78
CA GLY A 330 12.59 -2.09 -20.75
C GLY A 330 11.34 -1.29 -20.43
N ALA A 331 11.01 -1.20 -19.16
CA ALA A 331 9.80 -0.55 -18.70
C ALA A 331 9.72 0.92 -19.13
N GLU A 332 10.82 1.66 -19.04
CA GLU A 332 10.91 3.06 -19.45
C GLU A 332 10.60 3.29 -20.93
N ASN A 333 11.07 2.38 -21.79
CA ASN A 333 10.93 2.56 -23.22
C ASN A 333 9.52 2.31 -23.74
N THR A 334 8.76 1.49 -23.05
CA THR A 334 7.39 1.18 -23.44
C THR A 334 6.42 2.32 -23.25
N LEU A 335 6.63 3.17 -22.29
CA LEU A 335 5.76 4.29 -22.00
C LEU A 335 6.19 5.56 -22.75
N LYS A 336 7.50 5.83 -22.86
CA LYS A 336 8.02 6.97 -23.64
C LYS A 336 7.67 6.90 -25.10
N HIS A 337 7.62 5.72 -25.69
CA HIS A 337 7.37 5.54 -27.12
C HIS A 337 5.93 5.18 -27.46
N ALA A 338 5.06 5.09 -26.45
CA ALA A 338 3.66 4.76 -26.66
C ALA A 338 2.90 5.81 -27.48
N GLY A 339 3.30 7.07 -27.42
CA GLY A 339 2.72 8.17 -28.22
C GLY A 339 3.42 8.46 -29.54
N GLY A 340 4.50 7.72 -29.90
CA GLY A 340 5.27 7.92 -31.13
C GLY A 340 5.02 6.86 -32.19
N HIS A 341 5.93 6.78 -33.17
CA HIS A 341 5.91 5.77 -34.23
C HIS A 341 6.06 4.33 -33.70
N TYR A 342 6.49 4.17 -32.47
CA TYR A 342 6.71 2.90 -31.80
C TYR A 342 5.71 2.74 -30.67
N GLY A 343 4.56 2.21 -30.95
CA GLY A 343 3.57 1.88 -29.91
C GLY A 343 4.09 0.84 -28.91
N PRO A 344 3.36 0.61 -27.81
CA PRO A 344 3.72 -0.40 -26.81
C PRO A 344 3.99 -1.76 -27.47
N GLY A 345 5.15 -2.35 -27.20
CA GLY A 345 5.53 -3.66 -27.71
C GLY A 345 6.19 -3.67 -29.08
N HIS A 346 6.40 -2.52 -29.74
CA HIS A 346 7.17 -2.47 -31.00
C HIS A 346 8.67 -2.72 -30.80
N ILE A 347 9.20 -2.36 -29.63
CA ILE A 347 10.59 -2.59 -29.30
C ILE A 347 10.62 -3.57 -28.12
N ALA A 348 10.75 -4.83 -28.44
CA ALA A 348 10.88 -5.89 -27.44
C ALA A 348 11.95 -6.87 -27.91
N SER A 349 12.74 -7.38 -26.96
CA SER A 349 13.60 -8.51 -27.22
C SER A 349 12.77 -9.79 -27.23
N ASN A 350 12.83 -10.54 -28.31
CA ASN A 350 12.20 -11.85 -28.42
C ASN A 350 13.20 -12.92 -28.00
N GLY A 351 12.72 -13.97 -27.40
CA GLY A 351 13.58 -15.08 -26.98
C GLY A 351 12.80 -16.14 -26.23
N GLN A 352 13.52 -16.94 -25.47
CA GLN A 352 12.98 -18.10 -24.78
C GLN A 352 13.35 -18.10 -23.31
N ILE A 353 12.43 -18.52 -22.45
CA ILE A 353 12.72 -18.78 -21.03
C ILE A 353 13.47 -20.12 -20.94
N THR A 354 14.72 -20.07 -20.54
CA THR A 354 15.59 -21.26 -20.47
C THR A 354 15.62 -21.90 -19.10
N THR A 355 15.46 -21.08 -18.05
CA THR A 355 15.48 -21.56 -16.67
C THR A 355 14.47 -20.82 -15.82
N ILE A 356 13.88 -21.52 -14.86
CA ILE A 356 13.05 -20.95 -13.80
C ILE A 356 13.58 -21.49 -12.48
N THR A 357 13.92 -20.58 -11.58
CA THR A 357 14.38 -20.89 -10.23
C THR A 357 13.40 -20.30 -9.23
N LYS A 358 13.05 -21.08 -8.21
CA LYS A 358 12.28 -20.59 -7.07
C LYS A 358 13.22 -20.37 -5.90
N ALA A 359 13.05 -19.25 -5.22
CA ALA A 359 13.82 -18.93 -4.04
C ALA A 359 13.48 -19.88 -2.90
N ASP A 360 14.48 -20.36 -2.20
CA ASP A 360 14.33 -21.13 -0.97
C ASP A 360 14.31 -20.17 0.22
N GLY A 361 13.36 -20.37 1.15
CA GLY A 361 13.27 -19.60 2.39
C GLY A 361 12.29 -18.44 2.38
N LYS A 362 12.54 -17.42 3.21
CA LYS A 362 11.62 -16.28 3.37
C LYS A 362 11.70 -15.35 2.15
N ILE A 363 10.61 -15.26 1.42
CA ILE A 363 10.48 -14.37 0.27
C ILE A 363 10.20 -12.95 0.77
N PRO A 364 10.99 -11.93 0.36
CA PRO A 364 10.71 -10.54 0.71
C PRO A 364 9.38 -10.06 0.14
N LEU A 365 8.71 -9.18 0.85
CA LEU A 365 7.50 -8.53 0.33
C LEU A 365 7.86 -7.74 -0.94
N GLY A 366 7.05 -7.86 -1.99
CA GLY A 366 7.34 -7.30 -3.31
C GLY A 366 8.02 -8.26 -4.29
N SER A 367 8.64 -9.34 -3.81
CA SER A 367 9.18 -10.42 -4.65
C SER A 367 8.18 -11.56 -4.80
N SER A 368 8.14 -12.20 -5.96
CA SER A 368 7.42 -13.46 -6.14
C SER A 368 8.24 -14.68 -5.65
N GLY A 369 9.55 -14.51 -5.42
CA GLY A 369 10.49 -15.60 -5.22
C GLY A 369 10.79 -16.39 -6.49
N ILE A 370 10.34 -15.93 -7.65
CA ILE A 370 10.55 -16.60 -8.95
C ILE A 370 11.55 -15.80 -9.76
N GLN A 371 12.64 -16.44 -10.14
CA GLN A 371 13.65 -15.90 -11.04
C GLN A 371 13.60 -16.68 -12.36
N ILE A 372 13.63 -15.95 -13.46
CA ILE A 372 13.70 -16.50 -14.82
C ILE A 372 15.03 -16.17 -15.45
N GLN A 373 15.53 -17.08 -16.29
CA GLN A 373 16.56 -16.77 -17.28
C GLN A 373 15.93 -16.76 -18.67
N PHE A 374 16.23 -15.72 -19.42
CA PHE A 374 15.68 -15.48 -20.75
C PHE A 374 16.83 -15.29 -21.72
N GLU A 375 16.89 -16.14 -22.74
CA GLU A 375 17.85 -16.00 -23.83
C GLU A 375 17.22 -15.23 -24.98
N THR A 376 17.89 -14.19 -25.47
CA THR A 376 17.46 -13.37 -26.59
C THR A 376 18.50 -13.30 -27.70
N ASP A 377 18.05 -13.25 -28.93
CA ASP A 377 18.91 -13.05 -30.11
C ASP A 377 19.34 -11.59 -30.26
N LEU A 378 18.57 -10.66 -29.72
CA LEU A 378 18.87 -9.23 -29.75
C LEU A 378 18.41 -8.56 -28.45
N ILE A 379 19.38 -8.07 -27.68
CA ILE A 379 19.08 -7.26 -26.50
C ILE A 379 18.87 -5.80 -26.91
N ILE A 380 17.83 -5.19 -26.35
CA ILE A 380 17.51 -3.79 -26.59
C ILE A 380 17.95 -2.91 -25.42
N GLU A 381 18.04 -1.60 -25.70
CA GLU A 381 18.30 -0.59 -24.67
C GLU A 381 17.24 -0.62 -23.58
N GLY A 382 17.66 -0.36 -22.35
CA GLY A 382 16.78 -0.37 -21.17
C GLY A 382 16.77 -1.71 -20.42
N ILE A 383 17.24 -2.80 -21.05
CA ILE A 383 17.39 -4.10 -20.37
C ILE A 383 18.81 -4.18 -19.79
N ARG A 384 18.96 -3.83 -18.54
CA ARG A 384 20.26 -3.82 -17.82
C ARG A 384 20.04 -4.03 -16.33
N PRO A 385 21.05 -4.51 -15.60
CA PRO A 385 20.93 -4.79 -14.17
C PRO A 385 20.32 -3.62 -13.39
N THR A 386 19.55 -3.93 -12.37
CA THR A 386 18.81 -3.00 -11.48
C THR A 386 17.68 -2.20 -12.14
N ARG A 387 17.36 -2.48 -13.40
CA ARG A 387 16.22 -1.86 -14.09
C ARG A 387 14.98 -2.73 -14.03
N VAL A 388 13.84 -2.08 -14.07
CA VAL A 388 12.56 -2.76 -14.20
C VAL A 388 12.32 -3.08 -15.67
N ILE A 389 11.90 -4.30 -15.92
CA ILE A 389 11.45 -4.78 -17.22
C ILE A 389 10.02 -5.30 -17.12
N ARG A 390 9.41 -5.48 -18.27
CA ARG A 390 8.15 -6.20 -18.44
C ARG A 390 8.39 -7.45 -19.25
N VAL A 391 7.86 -8.57 -18.76
CA VAL A 391 8.03 -9.88 -19.37
C VAL A 391 6.67 -10.44 -19.79
N ARG A 392 6.57 -10.97 -20.99
CA ARG A 392 5.36 -11.54 -21.55
C ARG A 392 5.62 -12.94 -22.12
N PRO A 393 5.00 -14.00 -21.61
CA PRO A 393 4.91 -15.27 -22.30
C PRO A 393 4.13 -15.09 -23.62
N GLU A 394 4.40 -15.89 -24.65
CA GLU A 394 3.72 -15.80 -25.94
C GLU A 394 2.19 -15.95 -25.83
N SER A 395 1.72 -16.73 -24.87
CA SER A 395 0.29 -16.93 -24.58
C SER A 395 -0.45 -15.66 -24.15
N TRP A 396 0.27 -14.63 -23.68
CA TRP A 396 -0.36 -13.39 -23.25
C TRP A 396 -0.56 -12.42 -24.43
N PRO A 397 -1.57 -11.53 -24.36
CA PRO A 397 -1.81 -10.54 -25.41
C PRO A 397 -0.63 -9.57 -25.54
N LYS A 398 -0.49 -8.95 -26.72
CA LYS A 398 0.37 -7.78 -26.89
C LYS A 398 -0.13 -6.65 -25.98
N ARG A 399 0.79 -5.77 -25.55
CA ARG A 399 0.42 -4.64 -24.68
C ARG A 399 -0.67 -3.79 -25.32
N GLN A 400 -1.68 -3.47 -24.53
CA GLN A 400 -2.78 -2.59 -24.86
C GLN A 400 -2.94 -1.59 -23.73
N ILE A 401 -2.09 -0.56 -23.74
CA ILE A 401 -2.16 0.51 -22.74
C ILE A 401 -3.10 1.59 -23.27
N PRO A 402 -4.06 2.09 -22.49
CA PRO A 402 -4.90 3.21 -22.87
C PRO A 402 -4.07 4.45 -23.19
N ARG A 403 -4.57 5.25 -24.15
CA ARG A 403 -3.84 6.43 -24.64
C ARG A 403 -3.56 7.45 -23.53
N GLU A 404 -4.42 7.54 -22.54
CA GLU A 404 -4.31 8.41 -21.39
C GLU A 404 -3.10 8.10 -20.52
N GLU A 405 -2.65 6.85 -20.55
CA GLU A 405 -1.46 6.39 -19.83
C GLU A 405 -0.15 6.60 -20.63
N TYR A 406 -0.24 7.01 -21.90
CA TYR A 406 0.92 7.21 -22.77
C TYR A 406 1.69 8.51 -22.50
N VAL A 407 1.01 9.52 -22.00
CA VAL A 407 1.50 10.90 -22.02
C VAL A 407 2.44 11.17 -20.84
N ASN A 408 2.39 10.36 -19.84
CA ASN A 408 3.17 10.61 -18.64
C ASN A 408 4.52 9.89 -18.74
N ASP A 409 5.59 10.61 -18.40
CA ASP A 409 6.87 10.02 -18.00
C ASP A 409 6.61 9.20 -16.73
N SER A 410 5.87 8.12 -16.90
CA SER A 410 5.38 7.31 -15.82
C SER A 410 6.54 6.86 -14.94
N LEU A 411 6.56 7.32 -13.72
CA LEU A 411 7.45 6.83 -12.68
C LEU A 411 7.04 5.42 -12.20
N GLU A 412 5.95 4.88 -12.76
CA GLU A 412 5.48 3.52 -12.44
C GLU A 412 6.61 2.50 -12.45
N GLU A 413 7.50 2.66 -13.40
CA GLU A 413 8.53 1.69 -13.68
C GLU A 413 9.92 2.19 -13.28
N ARG A 414 10.02 3.47 -12.87
CA ARG A 414 11.25 4.03 -12.33
C ARG A 414 11.30 3.82 -10.83
N PHE A 415 12.46 3.42 -10.39
CA PHE A 415 12.72 3.42 -8.96
C PHE A 415 12.79 4.87 -8.49
N PRO A 416 12.06 5.26 -7.42
CA PRO A 416 12.13 6.60 -6.89
C PRO A 416 13.56 6.89 -6.43
N THR A 417 14.24 7.78 -7.12
CA THR A 417 15.58 8.25 -6.71
C THR A 417 15.46 9.63 -6.07
N PRO A 418 16.41 10.02 -5.23
CA PRO A 418 16.41 11.36 -4.64
C PRO A 418 16.35 12.50 -5.66
N ALA A 419 16.82 12.27 -6.89
CA ALA A 419 16.78 13.25 -7.98
C ALA A 419 15.39 13.44 -8.60
N ILE A 420 14.45 12.53 -8.35
CA ILE A 420 13.05 12.62 -8.82
C ILE A 420 12.23 13.49 -7.87
N PHE A 421 12.65 13.61 -6.63
CA PHE A 421 12.02 14.55 -5.70
C PHE A 421 12.37 15.97 -6.12
N PRO A 422 11.37 16.85 -6.26
CA PRO A 422 11.66 18.25 -6.54
C PRO A 422 12.65 18.77 -5.50
N LYS A 423 13.70 19.42 -5.95
CA LYS A 423 14.51 20.25 -5.07
C LYS A 423 13.68 21.50 -4.83
N TYR A 424 13.06 21.60 -3.69
CA TYR A 424 12.41 22.81 -3.23
C TYR A 424 13.41 23.74 -2.56
#